data_81c0755399314db04e3db44382cd12bb
#
_entry.id   81c0755399314db04e3db44382cd12bb
#
_cell.length_a   1.000
_cell.length_b   1.000
_cell.length_c   1.000
_cell.angle_alpha   90.00
_cell.angle_beta   90.00
_cell.angle_gamma   90.00
#
_symmetry.space_group_name_H-M   'P 1'
#
loop_
_entity.id
_entity.type
_entity.pdbx_description
1 polymer ?
#
loop_
_entity_poly.entity_id
_entity_poly.type
_entity_poly.pdbx_seq_one_letter_code
_entity_poly.pdbx_strand_id
1 'polypeptide(L)'
;MHGASEQRFPGYHPGMATSFDQTPFVLSPPAAPVERHDRVDLHLPTGDGPRPAVVLVHGAPLPPGVADPRDWLLYRGYGALVAEQGLVAAVVSYRVDERTGFPGAAEDVAAAVAQVRADPRVDADRLVLWFFSGGGLLMADWLRAAPSWLRGLVGTYPLLVPLPGWEVDARFRPVDAVASPGDLPILLVRAGRDMPPLLAGLDAFTSAAAAAGRSVRVLDVPDGRHGFDALDHTDQSRDAVRATREAVVALLREA
;
A
#
# COMPACT_ATOMS: atom_id res chain seq x y z
N MET A 1 13.42 -9.59 36.29
CA MET A 1 13.79 -8.53 35.32
C MET A 1 14.02 -9.23 33.99
N HIS A 2 13.01 -9.27 33.14
CA HIS A 2 13.12 -9.81 31.77
C HIS A 2 13.23 -8.61 30.86
N GLY A 3 14.38 -8.45 30.22
CA GLY A 3 14.61 -7.41 29.24
C GLY A 3 13.73 -7.67 28.01
N ALA A 4 12.83 -6.75 27.76
CA ALA A 4 12.12 -6.70 26.50
C ALA A 4 13.14 -6.44 25.38
N SER A 5 13.41 -7.44 24.56
CA SER A 5 14.17 -7.25 23.34
C SER A 5 13.34 -6.33 22.42
N GLU A 6 13.80 -5.09 22.25
CA GLU A 6 13.30 -4.18 21.22
C GLU A 6 13.48 -4.84 19.85
N GLN A 7 12.45 -5.49 19.36
CA GLN A 7 12.38 -5.89 17.95
C GLN A 7 12.14 -4.63 17.13
N ARG A 8 13.23 -4.06 16.63
CA ARG A 8 13.23 -2.87 15.78
C ARG A 8 12.67 -3.20 14.41
N PHE A 9 11.86 -2.31 13.88
CA PHE A 9 11.40 -2.37 12.47
C PHE A 9 12.61 -2.40 11.54
N PRO A 10 12.63 -3.28 10.53
CA PRO A 10 13.64 -3.26 9.48
C PRO A 10 13.44 -2.00 8.64
N GLY A 11 14.53 -1.24 8.51
CA GLY A 11 14.55 0.06 7.83
C GLY A 11 14.65 1.27 8.75
N TYR A 12 14.30 1.16 10.05
CA TYR A 12 14.53 2.21 11.02
C TYR A 12 15.85 2.00 11.75
N HIS A 13 16.90 2.68 11.31
CA HIS A 13 18.16 2.82 12.03
C HIS A 13 18.21 4.21 12.67
N PRO A 14 18.19 4.35 14.00
CA PRO A 14 18.48 5.61 14.66
C PRO A 14 19.97 5.94 14.42
N GLY A 15 20.24 6.77 13.45
CA GLY A 15 21.61 7.14 13.04
C GLY A 15 21.78 7.33 11.53
N MET A 16 20.75 7.12 10.72
CA MET A 16 20.78 7.56 9.33
C MET A 16 20.65 9.08 9.26
N ALA A 17 21.50 9.73 8.49
CA ALA A 17 21.56 11.20 8.36
C ALA A 17 20.28 11.84 7.78
N THR A 18 19.36 11.01 7.24
CA THR A 18 18.02 11.39 6.81
C THR A 18 17.02 10.41 7.40
N SER A 19 15.95 10.90 8.01
CA SER A 19 14.84 10.04 8.44
C SER A 19 14.10 9.52 7.19
N PHE A 20 13.44 8.35 7.29
CA PHE A 20 12.82 7.67 6.14
C PHE A 20 11.77 8.56 5.43
N ASP A 21 11.08 9.44 6.17
CA ASP A 21 10.12 10.41 5.64
C ASP A 21 10.74 11.41 4.66
N GLN A 22 12.05 11.72 4.81
CA GLN A 22 12.81 12.61 3.94
C GLN A 22 13.59 11.87 2.85
N THR A 23 13.47 10.54 2.77
CA THR A 23 14.16 9.74 1.75
C THR A 23 13.46 9.95 0.40
N PRO A 24 14.17 10.39 -0.64
CA PRO A 24 13.56 10.64 -1.94
C PRO A 24 12.95 9.39 -2.56
N PHE A 25 11.84 9.56 -3.23
CA PHE A 25 11.26 8.53 -4.09
C PHE A 25 12.21 8.21 -5.27
N VAL A 26 12.27 6.96 -5.71
CA VAL A 26 13.19 6.53 -6.79
C VAL A 26 12.87 7.13 -8.16
N LEU A 27 11.67 7.68 -8.34
CA LEU A 27 11.26 8.43 -9.52
C LEU A 27 11.10 9.93 -9.18
N SER A 28 11.08 10.76 -10.20
CA SER A 28 10.86 12.21 -10.08
C SER A 28 9.66 12.62 -10.94
N PRO A 29 8.43 12.21 -10.59
CA PRO A 29 7.25 12.62 -11.35
C PRO A 29 7.04 14.13 -11.24
N PRO A 30 6.39 14.76 -12.24
CA PRO A 30 5.98 16.15 -12.15
C PRO A 30 5.10 16.39 -10.90
N ALA A 31 5.27 17.53 -10.24
CA ALA A 31 4.42 17.86 -9.10
C ALA A 31 2.95 17.97 -9.53
N ALA A 32 2.06 17.36 -8.78
CA ALA A 32 0.62 17.48 -8.97
C ALA A 32 0.04 18.44 -7.91
N PRO A 33 -1.06 19.15 -8.19
CA PRO A 33 -1.82 19.87 -7.18
C PRO A 33 -2.27 18.91 -6.06
N VAL A 34 -2.12 19.32 -4.81
CA VAL A 34 -2.47 18.52 -3.64
C VAL A 34 -3.46 19.31 -2.78
N GLU A 35 -4.57 18.66 -2.46
CA GLU A 35 -5.56 19.21 -1.53
C GLU A 35 -5.65 18.30 -0.31
N ARG A 36 -5.45 18.87 0.88
CA ARG A 36 -5.54 18.15 2.15
C ARG A 36 -6.93 18.29 2.76
N HIS A 37 -7.60 17.17 2.96
CA HIS A 37 -8.92 17.09 3.57
C HIS A 37 -8.90 16.02 4.68
N ASP A 38 -9.02 16.44 5.93
CA ASP A 38 -8.99 15.56 7.10
C ASP A 38 -7.84 14.54 7.05
N ARG A 39 -8.13 13.27 6.76
CA ARG A 39 -7.15 12.17 6.67
C ARG A 39 -6.69 11.85 5.25
N VAL A 40 -7.09 12.63 4.27
CA VAL A 40 -6.83 12.35 2.85
C VAL A 40 -6.13 13.53 2.20
N ASP A 41 -5.02 13.27 1.51
CA ASP A 41 -4.43 14.19 0.56
C ASP A 41 -4.80 13.73 -0.86
N LEU A 42 -5.55 14.55 -1.59
CA LEU A 42 -5.87 14.31 -2.99
C LEU A 42 -4.82 14.93 -3.89
N HIS A 43 -4.14 14.12 -4.66
CA HIS A 43 -3.30 14.55 -5.77
C HIS A 43 -4.14 14.52 -7.04
N LEU A 44 -4.31 15.68 -7.64
CA LEU A 44 -5.27 15.87 -8.72
C LEU A 44 -4.58 15.87 -10.07
N PRO A 45 -5.10 15.12 -11.07
CA PRO A 45 -4.65 15.22 -12.43
C PRO A 45 -5.10 16.54 -13.06
N THR A 46 -4.50 16.91 -14.19
CA THR A 46 -4.99 18.02 -15.02
C THR A 46 -6.27 17.64 -15.76
N GLY A 47 -7.15 18.62 -15.97
CA GLY A 47 -8.42 18.48 -16.70
C GLY A 47 -9.62 18.19 -15.80
N ASP A 48 -10.82 18.39 -16.37
CA ASP A 48 -12.09 18.33 -15.68
C ASP A 48 -12.74 16.94 -15.71
N GLY A 49 -13.75 16.73 -14.85
CA GLY A 49 -14.62 15.56 -14.80
C GLY A 49 -14.16 14.47 -13.84
N PRO A 50 -15.05 13.52 -13.52
CA PRO A 50 -14.72 12.40 -12.66
C PRO A 50 -13.64 11.51 -13.26
N ARG A 51 -12.66 11.12 -12.44
CA ARG A 51 -11.54 10.25 -12.81
C ARG A 51 -11.49 9.03 -11.89
N PRO A 52 -11.07 7.87 -12.40
CA PRO A 52 -10.78 6.75 -11.53
C PRO A 52 -9.74 7.13 -10.47
N ALA A 53 -9.77 6.46 -9.32
CA ALA A 53 -8.90 6.81 -8.22
C ALA A 53 -8.05 5.64 -7.72
N VAL A 54 -6.88 5.99 -7.19
CA VAL A 54 -5.97 5.09 -6.46
C VAL A 54 -5.84 5.58 -5.03
N VAL A 55 -6.22 4.73 -4.07
CA VAL A 55 -6.03 5.02 -2.65
C VAL A 55 -4.74 4.37 -2.17
N LEU A 56 -3.80 5.16 -1.71
CA LEU A 56 -2.49 4.75 -1.22
C LEU A 56 -2.53 4.60 0.30
N VAL A 57 -2.37 3.36 0.79
CA VAL A 57 -2.45 2.98 2.20
C VAL A 57 -1.05 2.66 2.71
N HIS A 58 -0.49 3.54 3.52
CA HIS A 58 0.91 3.47 3.96
C HIS A 58 1.24 2.23 4.82
N GLY A 59 2.53 2.01 5.09
CA GLY A 59 3.01 0.95 5.99
C GLY A 59 2.63 1.19 7.45
N ALA A 60 2.55 0.11 8.24
CA ALA A 60 2.11 0.13 9.64
C ALA A 60 2.80 -0.99 10.46
N PRO A 61 2.89 -0.86 11.79
CA PRO A 61 2.66 0.35 12.59
C PRO A 61 3.76 1.40 12.36
N LEU A 62 3.45 2.66 12.66
CA LEU A 62 4.43 3.73 12.59
C LEU A 62 5.11 3.94 13.95
N PRO A 63 6.44 4.19 13.98
CA PRO A 63 7.11 4.56 15.22
C PRO A 63 6.56 5.86 15.80
N PRO A 64 6.51 6.03 17.12
CA PRO A 64 6.12 7.28 17.76
C PRO A 64 6.95 8.47 17.27
N GLY A 65 6.31 9.61 17.02
CA GLY A 65 6.96 10.86 16.62
C GLY A 65 7.39 10.93 15.15
N VAL A 66 7.03 9.95 14.33
CA VAL A 66 7.24 10.00 12.89
C VAL A 66 6.25 10.96 12.24
N ALA A 67 6.71 11.72 11.24
CA ALA A 67 5.87 12.61 10.47
C ALA A 67 4.70 11.87 9.81
N ASP A 68 3.60 12.57 9.56
CA ASP A 68 2.46 12.02 8.84
C ASP A 68 2.92 11.45 7.47
N PRO A 69 2.58 10.19 7.14
CA PRO A 69 2.97 9.59 5.86
C PRO A 69 2.58 10.39 4.62
N ARG A 70 1.55 11.22 4.70
CA ARG A 70 1.16 12.13 3.62
C ARG A 70 2.23 13.17 3.29
N ASP A 71 3.11 13.47 4.25
CA ASP A 71 4.23 14.40 4.09
C ASP A 71 5.52 13.72 3.63
N TRP A 72 5.56 12.38 3.58
CA TRP A 72 6.74 11.64 3.15
C TRP A 72 6.96 11.80 1.65
N LEU A 73 8.23 12.02 1.26
CA LEU A 73 8.60 12.17 -0.15
C LEU A 73 8.19 10.94 -0.99
N LEU A 74 8.20 9.76 -0.39
CA LEU A 74 7.74 8.52 -1.00
C LEU A 74 6.26 8.61 -1.44
N TYR A 75 5.35 8.89 -0.52
CA TYR A 75 3.90 8.88 -0.83
C TYR A 75 3.48 10.09 -1.65
N ARG A 76 4.13 11.24 -1.46
CA ARG A 76 3.97 12.40 -2.36
C ARG A 76 4.41 12.06 -3.78
N GLY A 77 5.52 11.30 -3.91
CA GLY A 77 6.01 10.78 -5.19
C GLY A 77 5.01 9.84 -5.86
N TYR A 78 4.46 8.89 -5.13
CA TYR A 78 3.40 8.00 -5.65
C TYR A 78 2.14 8.76 -6.03
N GLY A 79 1.71 9.72 -5.21
CA GLY A 79 0.56 10.57 -5.51
C GLY A 79 0.73 11.32 -6.82
N ALA A 80 1.90 11.96 -7.02
CA ALA A 80 2.22 12.65 -8.25
C ALA A 80 2.33 11.70 -9.45
N LEU A 81 2.95 10.51 -9.27
CA LEU A 81 3.09 9.48 -10.30
C LEU A 81 1.73 8.98 -10.82
N VAL A 82 0.76 8.83 -9.93
CA VAL A 82 -0.62 8.43 -10.29
C VAL A 82 -1.34 9.57 -10.97
N ALA A 83 -1.24 10.79 -10.46
CA ALA A 83 -1.89 11.97 -11.04
C ALA A 83 -1.40 12.27 -12.46
N GLU A 84 -0.12 12.04 -12.76
CA GLU A 84 0.46 12.14 -14.11
C GLU A 84 -0.26 11.25 -15.14
N GLN A 85 -0.90 10.15 -14.69
CA GLN A 85 -1.64 9.25 -15.56
C GLN A 85 -3.11 9.67 -15.80
N GLY A 86 -3.51 10.83 -15.32
CA GLY A 86 -4.89 11.32 -15.41
C GLY A 86 -5.84 10.68 -14.39
N LEU A 87 -5.30 10.13 -13.30
CA LEU A 87 -6.04 9.49 -12.21
C LEU A 87 -5.99 10.36 -10.97
N VAL A 88 -7.00 10.29 -10.11
CA VAL A 88 -6.92 10.87 -8.77
C VAL A 88 -6.11 9.94 -7.87
N ALA A 89 -5.08 10.45 -7.17
CA ALA A 89 -4.45 9.70 -6.11
C ALA A 89 -4.87 10.23 -4.74
N ALA A 90 -5.24 9.35 -3.84
CA ALA A 90 -5.58 9.67 -2.48
C ALA A 90 -4.57 9.02 -1.53
N VAL A 91 -3.68 9.82 -0.94
CA VAL A 91 -2.78 9.36 0.12
C VAL A 91 -3.53 9.46 1.43
N VAL A 92 -3.74 8.33 2.11
CA VAL A 92 -4.52 8.32 3.35
C VAL A 92 -3.61 8.21 4.57
N SER A 93 -4.00 8.92 5.64
CA SER A 93 -3.40 8.80 6.97
C SER A 93 -4.38 8.08 7.89
N TYR A 94 -3.90 7.10 8.63
CA TYR A 94 -4.69 6.34 9.59
C TYR A 94 -3.87 6.04 10.85
N ARG A 95 -4.55 5.79 11.94
CA ARG A 95 -3.93 5.58 13.24
C ARG A 95 -3.57 4.10 13.40
N VAL A 96 -2.28 3.83 13.43
CA VAL A 96 -1.75 2.53 13.83
C VAL A 96 -0.38 2.73 14.47
N ASP A 97 -0.40 3.19 15.69
CA ASP A 97 0.77 3.43 16.53
C ASP A 97 1.24 2.16 17.28
N GLU A 98 0.35 1.17 17.44
CA GLU A 98 0.63 -0.10 18.09
C GLU A 98 0.23 -1.31 17.22
N ARG A 99 0.81 -2.48 17.52
CA ARG A 99 0.52 -3.74 16.81
C ARG A 99 -0.93 -4.20 16.94
N THR A 100 -1.65 -3.71 17.92
CA THR A 100 -3.07 -4.00 18.19
C THR A 100 -4.03 -3.01 17.55
N GLY A 101 -3.53 -1.90 16.98
CA GLY A 101 -4.33 -0.80 16.44
C GLY A 101 -5.02 -1.08 15.09
N PHE A 102 -4.87 -2.26 14.52
CA PHE A 102 -5.42 -2.59 13.19
C PHE A 102 -6.95 -2.47 13.07
N PRO A 103 -7.78 -2.76 14.08
CA PRO A 103 -9.23 -2.49 13.99
C PRO A 103 -9.55 -1.02 13.73
N GLY A 104 -8.97 -0.11 14.50
CA GLY A 104 -9.15 1.33 14.29
C GLY A 104 -8.54 1.82 12.96
N ALA A 105 -7.40 1.24 12.55
CA ALA A 105 -6.81 1.51 11.25
C ALA A 105 -7.74 1.11 10.08
N ALA A 106 -8.40 -0.04 10.18
CA ALA A 106 -9.35 -0.49 9.18
C ALA A 106 -10.57 0.44 9.08
N GLU A 107 -11.08 0.94 10.21
CA GLU A 107 -12.15 1.94 10.26
C GLU A 107 -11.72 3.26 9.63
N ASP A 108 -10.53 3.76 9.97
CA ASP A 108 -9.98 5.00 9.42
C ASP A 108 -9.79 4.88 7.89
N VAL A 109 -9.24 3.76 7.40
CA VAL A 109 -9.05 3.53 5.95
C VAL A 109 -10.39 3.39 5.25
N ALA A 110 -11.37 2.68 5.83
CA ALA A 110 -12.71 2.58 5.25
C ALA A 110 -13.40 3.94 5.16
N ALA A 111 -13.30 4.78 6.19
CA ALA A 111 -13.82 6.13 6.18
C ALA A 111 -13.13 7.01 5.11
N ALA A 112 -11.80 6.93 4.98
CA ALA A 112 -11.05 7.64 3.97
C ALA A 112 -11.46 7.21 2.54
N VAL A 113 -11.63 5.90 2.30
CA VAL A 113 -12.13 5.38 1.01
C VAL A 113 -13.53 5.90 0.72
N ALA A 114 -14.44 5.94 1.71
CA ALA A 114 -15.77 6.48 1.55
C ALA A 114 -15.72 7.99 1.22
N GLN A 115 -14.85 8.75 1.87
CA GLN A 115 -14.62 10.17 1.58
C GLN A 115 -14.13 10.38 0.14
N VAL A 116 -13.14 9.61 -0.30
CA VAL A 116 -12.61 9.67 -1.68
C VAL A 116 -13.71 9.38 -2.70
N ARG A 117 -14.54 8.35 -2.46
CA ARG A 117 -15.64 7.99 -3.35
C ARG A 117 -16.76 9.05 -3.42
N ALA A 118 -16.90 9.85 -2.37
CA ALA A 118 -17.88 10.94 -2.31
C ALA A 118 -17.39 12.24 -3.00
N ASP A 119 -16.12 12.34 -3.37
CA ASP A 119 -15.59 13.52 -4.06
C ASP A 119 -16.13 13.56 -5.51
N PRO A 120 -16.74 14.66 -5.96
CA PRO A 120 -17.35 14.75 -7.31
C PRO A 120 -16.34 14.62 -8.46
N ARG A 121 -15.04 14.74 -8.20
CA ARG A 121 -13.95 14.58 -9.16
C ARG A 121 -13.51 13.12 -9.29
N VAL A 122 -14.02 12.23 -8.44
CA VAL A 122 -13.71 10.80 -8.43
C VAL A 122 -14.83 10.02 -9.08
N ASP A 123 -14.47 9.11 -9.98
CA ASP A 123 -15.37 8.07 -10.45
C ASP A 123 -15.50 7.00 -9.36
N ALA A 124 -16.61 7.07 -8.63
CA ALA A 124 -16.87 6.26 -7.44
C ALA A 124 -16.95 4.74 -7.72
N ASP A 125 -17.05 4.34 -8.98
CA ASP A 125 -17.18 2.94 -9.41
C ASP A 125 -15.86 2.34 -9.93
N ARG A 126 -14.77 3.14 -9.92
CA ARG A 126 -13.47 2.70 -10.43
C ARG A 126 -12.33 3.11 -9.48
N LEU A 127 -12.11 2.31 -8.44
CA LEU A 127 -11.01 2.51 -7.50
C LEU A 127 -10.07 1.30 -7.45
N VAL A 128 -8.80 1.56 -7.21
CA VAL A 128 -7.77 0.59 -6.80
C VAL A 128 -7.28 0.98 -5.41
N LEU A 129 -7.09 0.01 -4.52
CA LEU A 129 -6.43 0.21 -3.24
C LEU A 129 -5.01 -0.34 -3.30
N TRP A 130 -4.03 0.50 -2.97
CA TRP A 130 -2.62 0.17 -3.03
C TRP A 130 -1.98 0.25 -1.65
N PHE A 131 -1.62 -0.90 -1.12
CA PHE A 131 -1.10 -1.09 0.23
C PHE A 131 0.41 -1.26 0.24
N PHE A 132 1.05 -0.73 1.28
CA PHE A 132 2.48 -0.81 1.47
C PHE A 132 2.83 -1.52 2.78
N SER A 133 3.83 -2.39 2.76
CA SER A 133 4.42 -2.98 3.97
C SER A 133 3.36 -3.54 4.94
N GLY A 134 3.45 -3.17 6.21
CA GLY A 134 2.49 -3.58 7.25
C GLY A 134 1.03 -3.16 7.02
N GLY A 135 0.78 -2.14 6.18
CA GLY A 135 -0.56 -1.80 5.71
C GLY A 135 -1.22 -2.93 4.91
N GLY A 136 -0.42 -3.86 4.38
CA GLY A 136 -0.88 -5.06 3.69
C GLY A 136 -1.85 -5.92 4.50
N LEU A 137 -1.75 -5.94 5.85
CA LEU A 137 -2.70 -6.68 6.69
C LEU A 137 -4.15 -6.19 6.53
N LEU A 138 -4.34 -4.90 6.19
CA LEU A 138 -5.67 -4.33 5.96
C LEU A 138 -6.31 -4.80 4.64
N MET A 139 -5.56 -5.43 3.74
CA MET A 139 -6.12 -6.04 2.52
C MET A 139 -7.17 -7.12 2.84
N ALA A 140 -7.09 -7.75 4.01
CA ALA A 140 -7.95 -8.86 4.38
C ALA A 140 -9.45 -8.52 4.32
N ASP A 141 -9.86 -7.35 4.77
CA ASP A 141 -11.26 -6.92 4.74
C ASP A 141 -11.74 -6.68 3.31
N TRP A 142 -10.92 -6.09 2.47
CA TRP A 142 -11.24 -5.82 1.07
C TRP A 142 -11.29 -7.10 0.22
N LEU A 143 -10.45 -8.09 0.54
CA LEU A 143 -10.51 -9.42 -0.07
C LEU A 143 -11.83 -10.13 0.24
N ARG A 144 -12.34 -9.98 1.49
CA ARG A 144 -13.62 -10.58 1.89
C ARG A 144 -14.82 -9.83 1.34
N ALA A 145 -14.76 -8.49 1.32
CA ALA A 145 -15.87 -7.65 0.87
C ALA A 145 -16.00 -7.61 -0.65
N ALA A 146 -14.89 -7.57 -1.38
CA ALA A 146 -14.78 -7.48 -2.83
C ALA A 146 -15.89 -6.63 -3.48
N PRO A 147 -16.06 -5.35 -3.08
CA PRO A 147 -17.18 -4.54 -3.59
C PRO A 147 -16.99 -4.26 -5.08
N SER A 148 -18.09 -4.17 -5.83
CA SER A 148 -18.11 -4.06 -7.30
C SER A 148 -17.38 -2.82 -7.87
N TRP A 149 -17.27 -1.76 -7.09
CA TRP A 149 -16.54 -0.56 -7.48
C TRP A 149 -15.01 -0.70 -7.35
N LEU A 150 -14.53 -1.72 -6.61
CA LEU A 150 -13.11 -1.95 -6.40
C LEU A 150 -12.55 -2.77 -7.57
N ARG A 151 -11.63 -2.18 -8.33
CA ARG A 151 -11.06 -2.76 -9.55
C ARG A 151 -9.82 -3.60 -9.31
N GLY A 152 -9.22 -3.52 -8.13
CA GLY A 152 -8.08 -4.34 -7.76
C GLY A 152 -7.44 -3.95 -6.45
N LEU A 153 -6.64 -4.88 -5.92
CA LEU A 153 -5.77 -4.68 -4.77
C LEU A 153 -4.32 -4.78 -5.21
N VAL A 154 -3.52 -3.84 -4.77
CA VAL A 154 -2.08 -3.82 -5.02
C VAL A 154 -1.34 -3.84 -3.69
N GLY A 155 -0.31 -4.63 -3.59
CA GLY A 155 0.58 -4.67 -2.42
C GLY A 155 2.03 -4.51 -2.83
N THR A 156 2.71 -3.47 -2.35
CA THR A 156 4.16 -3.29 -2.52
C THR A 156 4.86 -3.76 -1.26
N TYR A 157 5.69 -4.81 -1.39
CA TYR A 157 6.33 -5.55 -0.29
C TYR A 157 5.39 -5.74 0.92
N PRO A 158 4.15 -6.25 0.69
CA PRO A 158 3.11 -6.23 1.71
C PRO A 158 3.35 -7.27 2.79
N LEU A 159 3.02 -6.94 4.03
CA LEU A 159 2.85 -7.91 5.10
C LEU A 159 1.49 -8.60 4.90
N LEU A 160 1.49 -9.90 4.61
CA LEU A 160 0.29 -10.69 4.32
C LEU A 160 -0.04 -11.73 5.40
N VAL A 161 0.90 -11.90 6.34
CA VAL A 161 0.78 -12.70 7.56
C VAL A 161 1.40 -11.89 8.69
N PRO A 162 0.77 -11.75 9.86
CA PRO A 162 1.39 -11.08 10.99
C PRO A 162 2.79 -11.62 11.31
N LEU A 163 3.72 -10.73 11.68
CA LEU A 163 5.07 -11.16 12.06
C LEU A 163 5.05 -12.02 13.32
N PRO A 164 6.03 -12.92 13.50
CA PRO A 164 6.13 -13.73 14.70
C PRO A 164 6.10 -12.88 15.97
N GLY A 165 5.26 -13.25 16.94
CA GLY A 165 5.06 -12.51 18.18
C GLY A 165 4.18 -11.26 18.08
N TRP A 166 3.56 -11.01 16.94
CA TRP A 166 2.50 -10.00 16.82
C TRP A 166 1.14 -10.62 17.15
N GLU A 167 0.49 -10.06 18.17
CA GLU A 167 -0.89 -10.42 18.53
C GLU A 167 -1.85 -9.52 17.75
N VAL A 168 -2.09 -9.87 16.49
CA VAL A 168 -3.02 -9.19 15.59
C VAL A 168 -4.31 -10.00 15.51
N ASP A 169 -5.46 -9.32 15.54
CA ASP A 169 -6.76 -9.96 15.34
C ASP A 169 -6.76 -10.82 14.06
N ALA A 170 -7.32 -12.02 14.15
CA ALA A 170 -7.41 -12.96 13.04
C ALA A 170 -8.12 -12.39 11.79
N ARG A 171 -8.93 -11.34 11.96
CA ARG A 171 -9.51 -10.56 10.87
C ARG A 171 -8.46 -10.04 9.90
N PHE A 172 -7.27 -9.66 10.40
CA PHE A 172 -6.20 -9.02 9.60
C PHE A 172 -5.15 -10.04 9.15
N ARG A 173 -5.61 -11.09 8.49
CA ARG A 173 -4.78 -12.14 7.87
C ARG A 173 -5.15 -12.30 6.40
N PRO A 174 -4.54 -11.53 5.48
CA PRO A 174 -4.82 -11.64 4.04
C PRO A 174 -4.66 -13.05 3.50
N VAL A 175 -3.70 -13.82 4.01
CA VAL A 175 -3.48 -15.23 3.62
C VAL A 175 -4.72 -16.10 3.83
N ASP A 176 -5.51 -15.82 4.87
CA ASP A 176 -6.76 -16.56 5.16
C ASP A 176 -7.94 -15.96 4.37
N ALA A 177 -7.87 -14.67 4.06
CA ALA A 177 -8.93 -13.94 3.35
C ALA A 177 -8.91 -14.16 1.84
N VAL A 178 -7.78 -14.53 1.25
CA VAL A 178 -7.64 -14.68 -0.20
C VAL A 178 -8.53 -15.79 -0.78
N ALA A 179 -8.92 -16.76 0.02
CA ALA A 179 -9.85 -17.81 -0.37
C ALA A 179 -11.32 -17.37 -0.41
N SER A 180 -11.63 -16.13 0.02
CA SER A 180 -13.01 -15.60 -0.06
C SER A 180 -13.49 -15.55 -1.51
N PRO A 181 -14.79 -15.78 -1.77
CA PRO A 181 -15.34 -15.72 -3.13
C PRO A 181 -15.14 -14.36 -3.79
N GLY A 182 -14.88 -14.35 -5.09
CA GLY A 182 -14.77 -13.14 -5.91
C GLY A 182 -13.58 -13.19 -6.86
N ASP A 183 -13.63 -12.36 -7.90
CA ASP A 183 -12.61 -12.29 -8.96
C ASP A 183 -11.78 -11.00 -8.89
N LEU A 184 -11.71 -10.38 -7.71
CA LEU A 184 -10.96 -9.13 -7.53
C LEU A 184 -9.49 -9.33 -7.92
N PRO A 185 -8.97 -8.59 -8.91
CA PRO A 185 -7.57 -8.66 -9.33
C PRO A 185 -6.61 -8.31 -8.20
N ILE A 186 -5.53 -9.08 -8.07
CA ILE A 186 -4.51 -8.89 -7.04
C ILE A 186 -3.15 -8.76 -7.72
N LEU A 187 -2.43 -7.68 -7.42
CA LEU A 187 -1.06 -7.45 -7.85
C LEU A 187 -0.16 -7.31 -6.63
N LEU A 188 0.89 -8.10 -6.55
CA LEU A 188 1.90 -8.00 -5.49
C LEU A 188 3.25 -7.64 -6.09
N VAL A 189 3.99 -6.76 -5.44
CA VAL A 189 5.38 -6.45 -5.76
C VAL A 189 6.25 -7.05 -4.67
N ARG A 190 7.08 -8.03 -5.05
CA ARG A 190 7.98 -8.75 -4.15
C ARG A 190 9.34 -8.07 -4.14
N ALA A 191 9.80 -7.61 -3.00
CA ALA A 191 11.19 -7.22 -2.78
C ALA A 191 12.01 -8.49 -2.49
N GLY A 192 12.95 -8.85 -3.40
CA GLY A 192 13.65 -10.14 -3.32
C GLY A 192 14.63 -10.25 -2.14
N ARG A 193 15.07 -9.10 -1.61
CA ARG A 193 15.94 -9.01 -0.41
C ARG A 193 15.17 -8.54 0.82
N ASP A 194 13.87 -8.78 0.86
CA ASP A 194 13.05 -8.51 2.03
C ASP A 194 13.37 -9.47 3.19
N MET A 195 12.82 -9.18 4.36
CA MET A 195 12.93 -10.07 5.51
C MET A 195 12.31 -11.44 5.23
N PRO A 196 12.92 -12.54 5.72
CA PRO A 196 12.39 -13.87 5.51
C PRO A 196 10.92 -14.07 5.90
N PRO A 197 10.38 -13.47 7.01
CA PRO A 197 8.96 -13.59 7.33
C PRO A 197 8.02 -12.94 6.30
N LEU A 198 8.42 -11.82 5.66
CA LEU A 198 7.62 -11.18 4.61
C LEU A 198 7.61 -12.02 3.33
N LEU A 199 8.77 -12.52 2.92
CA LEU A 199 8.89 -13.44 1.78
C LEU A 199 8.05 -14.69 2.00
N ALA A 200 8.18 -15.33 3.17
CA ALA A 200 7.39 -16.52 3.51
C ALA A 200 5.87 -16.22 3.56
N GLY A 201 5.48 -15.03 4.05
CA GLY A 201 4.09 -14.58 4.05
C GLY A 201 3.52 -14.39 2.65
N LEU A 202 4.32 -13.86 1.72
CA LEU A 202 3.93 -13.68 0.32
C LEU A 202 3.80 -15.05 -0.39
N ASP A 203 4.73 -15.98 -0.13
CA ASP A 203 4.67 -17.34 -0.68
C ASP A 203 3.45 -18.10 -0.14
N ALA A 204 3.15 -17.97 1.16
CA ALA A 204 1.96 -18.56 1.75
C ALA A 204 0.67 -17.99 1.14
N PHE A 205 0.61 -16.66 0.92
CA PHE A 205 -0.53 -16.00 0.30
C PHE A 205 -0.75 -16.47 -1.15
N THR A 206 0.30 -16.50 -1.96
CA THR A 206 0.19 -16.96 -3.36
C THR A 206 -0.18 -18.43 -3.45
N SER A 207 0.32 -19.27 -2.53
CA SER A 207 -0.07 -20.67 -2.42
C SER A 207 -1.54 -20.84 -2.03
N ALA A 208 -2.02 -20.07 -1.04
CA ALA A 208 -3.43 -20.08 -0.63
C ALA A 208 -4.35 -19.59 -1.75
N ALA A 209 -3.94 -18.55 -2.49
CA ALA A 209 -4.66 -18.06 -3.66
C ALA A 209 -4.78 -19.14 -4.74
N ALA A 210 -3.69 -19.78 -5.08
CA ALA A 210 -3.67 -20.87 -6.07
C ALA A 210 -4.56 -22.05 -5.65
N ALA A 211 -4.51 -22.45 -4.37
CA ALA A 211 -5.37 -23.49 -3.83
C ALA A 211 -6.87 -23.12 -3.89
N ALA A 212 -7.20 -21.82 -3.81
CA ALA A 212 -8.56 -21.30 -3.98
C ALA A 212 -8.94 -21.02 -5.46
N GLY A 213 -8.07 -21.36 -6.42
CA GLY A 213 -8.30 -21.08 -7.85
C GLY A 213 -8.21 -19.60 -8.22
N ARG A 214 -7.59 -18.77 -7.38
CA ARG A 214 -7.45 -17.33 -7.62
C ARG A 214 -6.10 -17.01 -8.27
N SER A 215 -6.15 -16.12 -9.25
CA SER A 215 -4.93 -15.60 -9.89
C SER A 215 -4.37 -14.41 -9.10
N VAL A 216 -3.07 -14.45 -8.84
CA VAL A 216 -2.30 -13.34 -8.25
C VAL A 216 -1.15 -13.02 -9.19
N ARG A 217 -1.08 -11.79 -9.65
CA ARG A 217 0.09 -11.33 -10.41
C ARG A 217 1.19 -10.91 -9.43
N VAL A 218 2.40 -11.41 -9.61
CA VAL A 218 3.57 -11.01 -8.83
C VAL A 218 4.57 -10.33 -9.75
N LEU A 219 5.05 -9.16 -9.37
CA LEU A 219 6.19 -8.46 -9.96
C LEU A 219 7.38 -8.62 -9.02
N ASP A 220 8.43 -9.25 -9.51
CA ASP A 220 9.63 -9.47 -8.72
C ASP A 220 10.63 -8.32 -8.88
N VAL A 221 11.23 -7.90 -7.76
CA VAL A 221 12.35 -6.97 -7.67
C VAL A 221 13.49 -7.72 -6.96
N PRO A 222 14.22 -8.61 -7.68
CA PRO A 222 15.14 -9.59 -7.07
C PRO A 222 16.19 -8.96 -6.14
N ASP A 223 16.71 -7.79 -6.50
CA ASP A 223 17.72 -7.08 -5.72
C ASP A 223 17.15 -6.00 -4.79
N GLY A 224 15.83 -5.77 -4.81
CA GLY A 224 15.15 -4.78 -3.99
C GLY A 224 15.08 -5.18 -2.53
N ARG A 225 15.43 -4.25 -1.63
CA ARG A 225 15.19 -4.37 -0.20
C ARG A 225 13.75 -3.97 0.14
N HIS A 226 13.31 -4.22 1.38
CA HIS A 226 12.10 -3.59 1.89
C HIS A 226 12.19 -2.07 1.77
N GLY A 227 11.22 -1.41 1.13
CA GLY A 227 11.30 0.02 0.84
C GLY A 227 12.22 0.37 -0.35
N PHE A 228 12.45 -0.54 -1.29
CA PHE A 228 13.32 -0.34 -2.46
C PHE A 228 12.97 0.91 -3.26
N ASP A 229 11.71 1.31 -3.25
CA ASP A 229 11.15 2.47 -3.94
C ASP A 229 11.55 3.84 -3.33
N ALA A 230 12.22 3.81 -2.17
CA ALA A 230 12.89 4.96 -1.56
C ALA A 230 14.37 4.69 -1.28
N LEU A 231 14.75 3.44 -0.98
CA LEU A 231 16.08 3.11 -0.49
C LEU A 231 17.06 2.63 -1.58
N ASP A 232 16.54 2.10 -2.70
CA ASP A 232 17.35 1.50 -3.76
C ASP A 232 17.19 2.27 -5.08
N HIS A 233 17.96 3.35 -5.26
CA HIS A 233 17.91 4.19 -6.46
C HIS A 233 18.53 3.51 -7.69
N THR A 234 18.04 2.30 -8.02
CA THR A 234 18.47 1.47 -9.15
C THR A 234 17.49 1.54 -10.31
N ASP A 235 17.90 1.13 -11.50
CA ASP A 235 16.99 1.02 -12.64
C ASP A 235 15.93 -0.07 -12.39
N GLN A 236 16.32 -1.20 -11.75
CA GLN A 236 15.38 -2.26 -11.37
C GLN A 236 14.23 -1.73 -10.49
N SER A 237 14.55 -0.91 -9.49
CA SER A 237 13.55 -0.29 -8.61
C SER A 237 12.63 0.67 -9.38
N ARG A 238 13.21 1.51 -10.25
CA ARG A 238 12.44 2.43 -11.09
C ARG A 238 11.51 1.70 -12.05
N ASP A 239 12.00 0.64 -12.68
CA ASP A 239 11.23 -0.16 -13.63
C ASP A 239 10.11 -0.93 -12.93
N ALA A 240 10.35 -1.46 -11.72
CA ALA A 240 9.33 -2.09 -10.92
C ALA A 240 8.19 -1.12 -10.55
N VAL A 241 8.54 0.12 -10.13
CA VAL A 241 7.53 1.15 -9.83
C VAL A 241 6.74 1.53 -11.09
N ARG A 242 7.41 1.70 -12.24
CA ARG A 242 6.73 1.99 -13.52
C ARG A 242 5.79 0.85 -13.94
N ALA A 243 6.26 -0.40 -13.88
CA ALA A 243 5.47 -1.58 -14.24
C ALA A 243 4.25 -1.75 -13.31
N THR A 244 4.40 -1.44 -12.02
CA THR A 244 3.28 -1.45 -11.07
C THR A 244 2.25 -0.37 -11.43
N ARG A 245 2.70 0.86 -11.69
CA ARG A 245 1.83 1.95 -12.15
C ARG A 245 1.07 1.57 -13.43
N GLU A 246 1.75 0.99 -14.43
CA GLU A 246 1.11 0.56 -15.68
C GLU A 246 0.04 -0.50 -15.44
N ALA A 247 0.30 -1.45 -14.55
CA ALA A 247 -0.69 -2.45 -14.17
C ALA A 247 -1.90 -1.82 -13.45
N VAL A 248 -1.67 -0.86 -12.54
CA VAL A 248 -2.76 -0.10 -11.88
C VAL A 248 -3.62 0.65 -12.89
N VAL A 249 -2.98 1.31 -13.86
CA VAL A 249 -3.69 2.02 -14.94
C VAL A 249 -4.53 1.05 -15.77
N ALA A 250 -4.02 -0.15 -16.07
CA ALA A 250 -4.76 -1.17 -16.79
C ALA A 250 -6.01 -1.61 -16.02
N LEU A 251 -5.90 -1.92 -14.72
CA LEU A 251 -7.03 -2.29 -13.85
C LEU A 251 -8.15 -1.25 -13.83
N LEU A 252 -7.82 0.03 -13.98
CA LEU A 252 -8.79 1.13 -13.96
C LEU A 252 -9.36 1.46 -15.33
N ARG A 253 -8.77 0.98 -16.43
CA ARG A 253 -9.24 1.17 -17.81
C ARG A 253 -10.11 0.02 -18.30
N GLU A 254 -9.95 -1.17 -17.75
CA GLU A 254 -10.81 -2.31 -18.06
C GLU A 254 -12.22 -2.04 -17.51
N ALA A 255 -13.21 -2.05 -18.41
CA ALA A 255 -14.60 -1.67 -18.14
C ALA A 255 -15.35 -2.76 -17.36
#